data_f062ea8cd62990f95a5f50d56ec7a756
#
_entry.id   f062ea8cd62990f95a5f50d56ec7a756
#
_cell.length_a   1.000
_cell.length_b   1.000
_cell.length_c   1.000
_cell.angle_alpha   90.00
_cell.angle_beta   90.00
_cell.angle_gamma   90.00
#
_symmetry.space_group_name_H-M   'P 1'
#
loop_
_entity.id
_entity.type
_entity.pdbx_description
1 polymer ?
#
loop_
_entity_poly.entity_id
_entity_poly.type
_entity_poly.pdbx_seq_one_letter_code
_entity_poly.pdbx_strand_id
1 'polypeptide(L)'
;MKKFITFIVSLLFNCVMGAVFAGAVGIDPVAGALGANAFASIPSLISSAPAGAGIMRAGVLRELWTGEMVKALRGGLSGSWLDGIPDATSAVDNDVIHLVDVGVDPDVLINNTTYPIELQKLDDNDITISLDKFQTKVTPVTDDELYALSYDKMSRVVESHHNSIDDAKYKKAAHAFCADENKPKTPIVKTTGARDPETGRLALTRLDLINAKKALDQLGVPAENRRLVLCSDHVNDILGWSEEFSRQYNLDNTNGKVGRLYGFDIYESSYNPTYTTAGKKNAVGKTPGKGEFQASFGFYTQRVFKATGSTKMYFSEAKNDPEYQRNKINFRHYFIALPKKKDAAVTIVSAYQAEA
;
A
#
# COMPACT_ATOMS: atom_id res chain seq x y z
N MET A 1 47.28 -20.60 2.91
CA MET A 1 48.27 -21.39 2.19
C MET A 1 48.09 -22.92 2.38
N LYS A 2 48.07 -23.47 3.61
CA LYS A 2 47.90 -24.94 3.80
C LYS A 2 46.70 -25.56 3.09
N LYS A 3 45.49 -24.96 3.20
CA LYS A 3 44.28 -25.48 2.56
C LYS A 3 44.34 -25.46 1.02
N PHE A 4 45.02 -24.49 0.42
CA PHE A 4 45.19 -24.37 -1.03
C PHE A 4 46.18 -25.42 -1.56
N ILE A 5 47.27 -25.68 -0.83
CA ILE A 5 48.23 -26.74 -1.14
C ILE A 5 47.54 -28.13 -1.06
N THR A 6 46.74 -28.38 -0.01
CA THR A 6 46.01 -29.64 0.15
C THR A 6 45.02 -29.84 -0.99
N PHE A 7 44.35 -28.79 -1.45
CA PHE A 7 43.41 -28.84 -2.59
C PHE A 7 44.13 -29.20 -3.90
N ILE A 8 45.28 -28.59 -4.18
CA ILE A 8 46.06 -28.90 -5.41
C ILE A 8 46.57 -30.33 -5.36
N VAL A 9 47.09 -30.80 -4.21
CA VAL A 9 47.57 -32.18 -4.05
C VAL A 9 46.44 -33.19 -4.24
N SER A 10 45.24 -32.92 -3.70
CA SER A 10 44.08 -33.81 -3.89
C SER A 10 43.62 -33.83 -5.34
N LEU A 11 43.63 -32.71 -6.04
CA LEU A 11 43.25 -32.61 -7.45
C LEU A 11 44.23 -33.40 -8.36
N LEU A 12 45.52 -33.25 -8.13
CA LEU A 12 46.56 -34.00 -8.85
C LEU A 12 46.47 -35.53 -8.60
N PHE A 13 46.25 -35.92 -7.34
CA PHE A 13 46.06 -37.31 -6.97
C PHE A 13 44.86 -37.92 -7.70
N ASN A 14 43.72 -37.25 -7.71
CA ASN A 14 42.52 -37.75 -8.41
C ASN A 14 42.73 -37.81 -9.91
N CYS A 15 43.45 -36.87 -10.51
CA CYS A 15 43.79 -36.92 -11.94
C CYS A 15 44.63 -38.17 -12.28
N VAL A 16 45.66 -38.47 -11.50
CA VAL A 16 46.53 -39.62 -11.73
C VAL A 16 45.75 -40.93 -11.55
N MET A 17 45.00 -41.04 -10.46
CA MET A 17 44.20 -42.26 -10.18
C MET A 17 43.10 -42.46 -11.23
N GLY A 18 42.41 -41.42 -11.67
CA GLY A 18 41.41 -41.50 -12.70
C GLY A 18 41.95 -41.91 -14.08
N ALA A 19 43.13 -41.38 -14.45
CA ALA A 19 43.81 -41.75 -15.69
C ALA A 19 44.30 -43.22 -15.68
N VAL A 20 44.85 -43.68 -14.56
CA VAL A 20 45.31 -45.10 -14.43
C VAL A 20 44.13 -46.07 -14.48
N PHE A 21 43.03 -45.76 -13.81
CA PHE A 21 41.83 -46.59 -13.81
C PHE A 21 41.18 -46.65 -15.22
N ALA A 22 41.09 -45.53 -15.90
CA ALA A 22 40.53 -45.44 -17.25
C ALA A 22 41.36 -46.20 -18.25
N GLY A 23 42.69 -46.10 -18.15
CA GLY A 23 43.62 -46.90 -18.98
C GLY A 23 43.47 -48.40 -18.74
N ALA A 24 43.23 -48.85 -17.52
CA ALA A 24 43.01 -50.26 -17.18
C ALA A 24 41.66 -50.82 -17.73
N VAL A 25 40.68 -49.96 -17.96
CA VAL A 25 39.34 -50.36 -18.48
C VAL A 25 39.16 -50.02 -19.97
N GLY A 26 40.21 -49.50 -20.63
CA GLY A 26 40.20 -49.19 -22.06
C GLY A 26 39.44 -47.90 -22.41
N ILE A 27 39.29 -46.97 -21.44
CA ILE A 27 38.71 -45.63 -21.62
C ILE A 27 39.85 -44.63 -21.77
N ASP A 28 39.60 -43.52 -22.47
CA ASP A 28 40.57 -42.45 -22.64
C ASP A 28 41.05 -41.94 -21.26
N PRO A 29 42.38 -41.94 -20.98
CA PRO A 29 42.93 -41.52 -19.69
C PRO A 29 42.56 -40.08 -19.31
N VAL A 30 42.36 -39.17 -20.28
CA VAL A 30 41.97 -37.78 -20.03
C VAL A 30 40.51 -37.73 -19.53
N ALA A 31 39.64 -38.52 -20.13
CA ALA A 31 38.25 -38.64 -19.70
C ALA A 31 38.15 -39.24 -18.28
N GLY A 32 39.01 -40.23 -17.94
CA GLY A 32 39.09 -40.79 -16.60
C GLY A 32 39.58 -39.81 -15.55
N ALA A 33 40.58 -39.01 -15.87
CA ALA A 33 41.10 -37.97 -14.96
C ALA A 33 40.05 -36.89 -14.66
N LEU A 34 39.31 -36.44 -15.67
CA LEU A 34 38.23 -35.47 -15.53
C LEU A 34 37.04 -36.05 -14.74
N GLY A 35 36.66 -37.29 -15.04
CA GLY A 35 35.59 -38.02 -14.34
C GLY A 35 35.86 -38.21 -12.85
N ALA A 36 37.09 -38.61 -12.49
CA ALA A 36 37.48 -38.78 -11.08
C ALA A 36 37.39 -37.51 -10.28
N ASN A 37 37.75 -36.35 -10.84
CA ASN A 37 37.64 -35.06 -10.18
C ASN A 37 36.18 -34.61 -10.09
N ALA A 38 35.37 -34.85 -11.11
CA ALA A 38 33.93 -34.55 -11.07
C ALA A 38 33.23 -35.40 -9.99
N PHE A 39 33.56 -36.70 -9.89
CA PHE A 39 32.99 -37.57 -8.85
C PHE A 39 33.47 -37.24 -7.44
N ALA A 40 34.72 -36.86 -7.26
CA ALA A 40 35.27 -36.44 -5.94
C ALA A 40 34.70 -35.12 -5.45
N SER A 41 34.17 -34.25 -6.33
CA SER A 41 33.54 -32.98 -5.95
C SER A 41 32.08 -33.16 -5.53
N ILE A 42 31.38 -34.24 -5.92
CA ILE A 42 29.99 -34.50 -5.55
C ILE A 42 29.78 -34.62 -4.03
N PRO A 43 30.59 -35.40 -3.27
CA PRO A 43 30.43 -35.48 -1.82
C PRO A 43 30.65 -34.13 -1.11
N SER A 44 31.52 -33.25 -1.63
CA SER A 44 31.73 -31.91 -1.03
C SER A 44 30.54 -30.98 -1.24
N LEU A 45 29.77 -31.17 -2.32
CA LEU A 45 28.51 -30.44 -2.54
C LEU A 45 27.38 -31.01 -1.67
N ILE A 46 27.43 -32.32 -1.35
CA ILE A 46 26.40 -32.95 -0.51
C ILE A 46 26.74 -32.86 0.98
N SER A 47 28.00 -32.95 1.36
CA SER A 47 28.44 -32.91 2.77
C SER A 47 28.60 -31.49 3.38
N SER A 48 28.47 -30.46 2.57
CA SER A 48 28.51 -29.07 3.08
C SER A 48 27.19 -28.58 3.66
N ALA A 49 26.18 -29.45 3.81
CA ALA A 49 25.01 -29.14 4.60
C ALA A 49 25.33 -29.37 6.09
N PRO A 50 25.58 -28.30 6.89
CA PRO A 50 25.82 -28.49 8.33
C PRO A 50 24.55 -29.09 8.94
N ALA A 51 24.72 -29.95 9.95
CA ALA A 51 23.61 -30.59 10.69
C ALA A 51 22.66 -29.60 11.38
N GLY A 52 22.93 -28.28 11.27
CA GLY A 52 22.07 -27.17 11.68
C GLY A 52 21.31 -26.50 10.55
N ALA A 53 21.38 -26.98 9.30
CA ALA A 53 20.79 -26.33 8.14
C ALA A 53 19.25 -26.22 8.19
N GLY A 54 18.58 -27.00 9.00
CA GLY A 54 17.13 -26.90 9.20
C GLY A 54 16.70 -25.57 9.83
N ILE A 55 17.47 -25.09 10.83
CA ILE A 55 17.16 -23.83 11.52
C ILE A 55 17.55 -22.62 10.64
N MET A 56 18.68 -22.73 9.92
CA MET A 56 19.13 -21.66 9.02
C MET A 56 18.21 -21.53 7.78
N ARG A 57 17.68 -22.64 7.24
CA ARG A 57 16.71 -22.59 6.12
C ARG A 57 15.41 -21.89 6.52
N ALA A 58 14.90 -22.13 7.72
CA ALA A 58 13.69 -21.47 8.20
C ALA A 58 13.89 -19.95 8.34
N GLY A 59 15.06 -19.49 8.80
CA GLY A 59 15.42 -18.09 8.89
C GLY A 59 15.52 -17.43 7.52
N VAL A 60 16.22 -18.04 6.57
CA VAL A 60 16.41 -17.52 5.21
C VAL A 60 15.07 -17.43 4.46
N LEU A 61 14.23 -18.47 4.54
CA LEU A 61 12.90 -18.44 3.92
C LEU A 61 12.03 -17.33 4.51
N ARG A 62 12.07 -17.14 5.84
CA ARG A 62 11.33 -16.06 6.50
C ARG A 62 11.79 -14.68 6.03
N GLU A 63 13.10 -14.45 5.92
CA GLU A 63 13.67 -13.19 5.46
C GLU A 63 13.32 -12.90 4.00
N LEU A 64 13.41 -13.90 3.12
CA LEU A 64 13.03 -13.78 1.72
C LEU A 64 11.54 -13.42 1.57
N TRP A 65 10.66 -14.11 2.27
CA TRP A 65 9.22 -13.85 2.18
C TRP A 65 8.84 -12.49 2.79
N THR A 66 9.47 -12.11 3.88
CA THR A 66 9.27 -10.76 4.44
C THR A 66 9.76 -9.69 3.47
N GLY A 67 10.89 -9.93 2.79
CA GLY A 67 11.42 -9.03 1.76
C GLY A 67 10.47 -8.88 0.56
N GLU A 68 9.89 -9.95 0.07
CA GLU A 68 8.88 -9.93 -0.99
C GLU A 68 7.60 -9.21 -0.54
N MET A 69 7.11 -9.49 0.66
CA MET A 69 5.94 -8.83 1.21
C MET A 69 6.15 -7.31 1.35
N VAL A 70 7.30 -6.87 1.81
CA VAL A 70 7.63 -5.44 1.89
C VAL A 70 7.70 -4.80 0.52
N LYS A 71 8.32 -5.46 -0.47
CA LYS A 71 8.36 -4.98 -1.85
C LYS A 71 6.96 -4.84 -2.44
N ALA A 72 6.13 -5.85 -2.28
CA ALA A 72 4.77 -5.85 -2.78
C ALA A 72 3.92 -4.74 -2.14
N LEU A 73 3.99 -4.56 -0.82
CA LEU A 73 3.28 -3.47 -0.12
C LEU A 73 3.74 -2.08 -0.59
N ARG A 74 5.03 -1.89 -0.88
CA ARG A 74 5.55 -0.64 -1.46
C ARG A 74 5.10 -0.47 -2.92
N GLY A 75 5.07 -1.55 -3.69
CA GLY A 75 4.57 -1.57 -5.07
C GLY A 75 3.07 -1.28 -5.16
N GLY A 76 2.26 -1.76 -4.21
CA GLY A 76 0.83 -1.53 -4.15
C GLY A 76 0.41 -0.06 -3.94
N LEU A 77 1.34 0.79 -3.51
CA LEU A 77 1.15 2.24 -3.45
C LEU A 77 1.51 2.94 -4.78
N SER A 78 2.18 2.26 -5.70
CA SER A 78 2.61 2.79 -6.99
C SER A 78 1.43 2.86 -7.96
N GLY A 79 1.23 4.03 -8.55
CA GLY A 79 0.13 4.28 -9.51
C GLY A 79 -1.23 4.57 -8.88
N SER A 80 -1.31 4.69 -7.55
CA SER A 80 -2.53 5.06 -6.86
C SER A 80 -2.62 6.56 -6.57
N TRP A 81 -3.82 7.00 -6.15
CA TRP A 81 -4.04 8.37 -5.70
C TRP A 81 -3.21 8.77 -4.46
N LEU A 82 -2.62 7.79 -3.73
CA LEU A 82 -1.65 8.01 -2.63
C LEU A 82 -0.21 8.17 -3.13
N ASP A 83 0.07 8.01 -4.42
CA ASP A 83 1.41 8.14 -4.95
C ASP A 83 1.87 9.60 -5.01
N GLY A 84 3.15 9.87 -4.74
CA GLY A 84 3.69 11.24 -4.70
C GLY A 84 3.16 12.13 -3.56
N ILE A 85 2.49 11.58 -2.55
CA ILE A 85 2.14 12.28 -1.30
C ILE A 85 3.37 12.31 -0.39
N PRO A 86 3.59 13.39 0.39
CA PRO A 86 4.66 13.47 1.36
C PRO A 86 4.74 12.23 2.25
N ASP A 87 5.93 11.66 2.33
CA ASP A 87 6.21 10.45 3.10
C ASP A 87 6.94 10.81 4.40
N ALA A 88 6.30 10.54 5.52
CA ALA A 88 6.84 10.76 6.86
C ALA A 88 7.43 9.49 7.49
N THR A 89 7.73 8.46 6.69
CA THR A 89 8.28 7.17 7.18
C THR A 89 9.60 7.36 7.95
N SER A 90 10.41 8.34 7.57
CA SER A 90 11.67 8.65 8.27
C SER A 90 11.48 9.23 9.68
N ALA A 91 10.29 9.76 9.98
CA ALA A 91 9.94 10.33 11.28
C ALA A 91 9.23 9.32 12.22
N VAL A 92 9.12 8.07 11.80
CA VAL A 92 8.50 7.01 12.61
C VAL A 92 9.49 6.48 13.62
N ASP A 93 9.19 6.62 14.90
CA ASP A 93 9.91 5.98 15.99
C ASP A 93 8.95 5.09 16.79
N ASN A 94 9.31 3.81 16.98
CA ASN A 94 8.49 2.83 17.71
C ASN A 94 7.00 2.78 17.30
N ASP A 95 6.73 2.87 15.98
CA ASP A 95 5.37 2.91 15.39
C ASP A 95 4.56 4.18 15.78
N VAL A 96 5.23 5.25 16.18
CA VAL A 96 4.65 6.57 16.50
C VAL A 96 5.35 7.66 15.70
N ILE A 97 4.58 8.67 15.29
CA ILE A 97 5.07 9.86 14.59
C ILE A 97 4.83 11.06 15.48
N HIS A 98 5.85 11.89 15.63
CA HIS A 98 5.76 13.20 16.24
C HIS A 98 5.68 14.26 15.14
N LEU A 99 4.57 14.97 15.06
CA LEU A 99 4.38 16.11 14.17
C LEU A 99 4.28 17.38 15.00
N VAL A 100 5.04 18.39 14.60
CA VAL A 100 4.92 19.73 15.20
C VAL A 100 3.85 20.49 14.42
N ASP A 101 2.75 20.84 15.08
CA ASP A 101 1.78 21.79 14.53
C ASP A 101 2.27 23.21 14.88
N VAL A 102 2.84 23.87 13.88
CA VAL A 102 3.23 25.28 14.00
C VAL A 102 1.94 26.11 14.09
N GLY A 103 1.84 26.90 15.14
CA GLY A 103 0.66 27.71 15.41
C GLY A 103 0.28 28.69 14.28
N VAL A 104 -0.61 29.61 14.56
CA VAL A 104 -1.06 30.60 13.59
C VAL A 104 0.08 31.56 13.24
N ASP A 105 0.24 31.87 11.95
CA ASP A 105 1.23 32.85 11.50
C ASP A 105 1.02 34.20 12.25
N PRO A 106 2.09 34.95 12.56
CA PRO A 106 1.97 36.22 13.27
C PRO A 106 1.17 37.24 12.46
N ASP A 107 0.37 38.04 13.16
CA ASP A 107 -0.43 39.09 12.55
C ASP A 107 0.47 40.20 11.98
N VAL A 108 0.21 40.57 10.74
CA VAL A 108 0.93 41.68 10.09
C VAL A 108 0.23 43.00 10.33
N LEU A 109 0.90 43.87 11.04
CA LEU A 109 0.43 45.24 11.29
C LEU A 109 0.81 46.17 10.12
N ILE A 110 -0.18 46.63 9.36
CA ILE A 110 0.04 47.56 8.24
C ILE A 110 -0.08 48.99 8.73
N ASN A 111 0.97 49.81 8.46
CA ASN A 111 1.04 51.22 8.86
C ASN A 111 0.84 51.45 10.37
N ASN A 112 1.39 50.58 11.19
CA ASN A 112 1.27 50.68 12.65
C ASN A 112 1.95 51.93 13.18
N THR A 113 1.22 52.69 13.97
CA THR A 113 1.70 53.89 14.69
C THR A 113 1.75 53.71 16.20
N THR A 114 1.35 52.54 16.69
CA THR A 114 1.28 52.24 18.13
C THR A 114 2.50 51.43 18.58
N TYR A 115 3.20 51.93 19.59
CA TYR A 115 4.38 51.32 20.19
C TYR A 115 4.23 51.29 21.73
N PRO A 116 4.74 50.22 22.40
CA PRO A 116 5.44 49.04 21.87
C PRO A 116 4.50 48.08 21.13
N ILE A 117 5.05 47.39 20.11
CA ILE A 117 4.34 46.34 19.41
C ILE A 117 4.15 45.14 20.37
N GLU A 118 2.93 44.60 20.41
CA GLU A 118 2.59 43.48 21.27
C GLU A 118 3.36 42.18 20.83
N LEU A 119 3.78 41.41 21.83
CA LEU A 119 4.46 40.11 21.60
C LEU A 119 3.41 39.06 21.32
N GLN A 120 3.43 38.50 20.10
CA GLN A 120 2.64 37.33 19.71
C GLN A 120 3.52 36.10 19.80
N LYS A 121 3.17 35.16 20.71
CA LYS A 121 3.83 33.85 20.76
C LYS A 121 3.26 32.93 19.68
N LEU A 122 4.15 32.21 18.98
CA LEU A 122 3.81 31.05 18.22
C LEU A 122 3.68 29.88 19.21
N ASP A 123 2.48 29.33 19.33
CA ASP A 123 2.24 28.15 20.15
C ASP A 123 2.45 26.91 19.28
N ASP A 124 3.61 26.29 19.42
CA ASP A 124 3.92 25.01 18.78
C ASP A 124 3.36 23.87 19.64
N ASN A 125 2.51 23.04 19.04
CA ASN A 125 1.96 21.86 19.69
C ASN A 125 2.57 20.61 19.08
N ASP A 126 3.06 19.69 19.93
CA ASP A 126 3.46 18.36 19.52
C ASP A 126 2.22 17.46 19.39
N ILE A 127 2.00 16.95 18.18
CA ILE A 127 0.92 16.02 17.88
C ILE A 127 1.53 14.63 17.70
N THR A 128 1.25 13.76 18.66
CA THR A 128 1.67 12.36 18.62
C THR A 128 0.64 11.52 17.88
N ILE A 129 1.03 10.86 16.81
CA ILE A 129 0.15 10.00 16.00
C ILE A 129 0.70 8.59 16.00
N SER A 130 -0.07 7.64 16.55
CA SER A 130 0.26 6.21 16.47
C SER A 130 -0.13 5.64 15.12
N LEU A 131 0.74 4.81 14.51
CA LEU A 131 0.43 4.12 13.28
C LEU A 131 -0.67 3.07 13.50
N ASP A 132 -1.48 2.90 12.48
CA ASP A 132 -2.50 1.85 12.46
C ASP A 132 -1.88 0.48 12.25
N LYS A 133 -2.29 -0.48 13.08
CA LYS A 133 -1.84 -1.85 12.99
C LYS A 133 -2.78 -2.68 12.13
N PHE A 134 -2.29 -3.16 10.99
CA PHE A 134 -2.99 -4.10 10.11
C PHE A 134 -2.46 -5.51 10.36
N GLN A 135 -3.33 -6.42 10.75
CA GLN A 135 -3.01 -7.82 10.96
C GLN A 135 -3.95 -8.72 10.17
N THR A 136 -3.39 -9.70 9.47
CA THR A 136 -4.19 -10.73 8.83
C THR A 136 -4.48 -11.86 9.80
N LYS A 137 -5.57 -12.59 9.59
CA LYS A 137 -5.85 -13.83 10.32
C LYS A 137 -4.81 -14.88 9.93
N VAL A 138 -4.51 -15.80 10.85
CA VAL A 138 -3.61 -16.91 10.58
C VAL A 138 -4.24 -17.83 9.53
N THR A 139 -3.48 -18.09 8.45
CA THR A 139 -3.89 -19.02 7.39
C THR A 139 -3.06 -20.31 7.51
N PRO A 140 -3.69 -21.47 7.73
CA PRO A 140 -3.01 -22.76 7.72
C PRO A 140 -2.83 -23.26 6.28
N VAL A 141 -1.70 -23.91 6.02
CA VAL A 141 -1.40 -24.64 4.79
C VAL A 141 -0.84 -25.99 5.21
N THR A 142 -1.54 -27.09 4.89
CA THR A 142 -1.12 -28.42 5.26
C THR A 142 0.00 -28.93 4.34
N ASP A 143 0.85 -29.83 4.84
CA ASP A 143 1.91 -30.42 4.02
C ASP A 143 1.32 -31.24 2.86
N ASP A 144 0.21 -31.93 3.07
CA ASP A 144 -0.48 -32.68 2.01
C ASP A 144 -0.91 -31.76 0.86
N GLU A 145 -1.37 -30.54 1.15
CA GLU A 145 -1.73 -29.56 0.12
C GLU A 145 -0.51 -29.08 -0.68
N LEU A 146 0.66 -28.95 -0.04
CA LEU A 146 1.89 -28.56 -0.73
C LEU A 146 2.39 -29.65 -1.68
N TYR A 147 2.18 -30.93 -1.35
CA TYR A 147 2.56 -32.06 -2.21
C TYR A 147 1.52 -32.36 -3.29
N ALA A 148 0.22 -32.16 -3.01
CA ALA A 148 -0.85 -32.51 -3.92
C ALA A 148 -1.11 -31.47 -5.02
N LEU A 149 -0.69 -30.21 -4.83
CA LEU A 149 -0.99 -29.13 -5.76
C LEU A 149 0.14 -28.86 -6.74
N SER A 150 -0.22 -28.63 -8.01
CA SER A 150 0.72 -28.33 -9.09
C SER A 150 1.23 -26.89 -9.13
N TYR A 151 0.82 -26.05 -8.17
CA TYR A 151 1.21 -24.65 -8.06
C TYR A 151 1.76 -24.32 -6.68
N ASP A 152 2.56 -23.26 -6.59
CA ASP A 152 3.09 -22.78 -5.32
C ASP A 152 1.98 -22.11 -4.48
N LYS A 153 1.32 -22.92 -3.65
CA LYS A 153 0.26 -22.47 -2.75
C LYS A 153 0.77 -21.46 -1.74
N MET A 154 2.03 -21.56 -1.33
CA MET A 154 2.59 -20.65 -0.31
C MET A 154 2.74 -19.23 -0.85
N SER A 155 3.28 -19.06 -2.05
CA SER A 155 3.35 -17.75 -2.72
C SER A 155 1.97 -17.14 -2.91
N ARG A 156 0.97 -17.94 -3.28
CA ARG A 156 -0.40 -17.47 -3.43
C ARG A 156 -1.03 -17.03 -2.10
N VAL A 157 -0.73 -17.71 -1.00
CA VAL A 157 -1.20 -17.30 0.34
C VAL A 157 -0.56 -15.98 0.74
N VAL A 158 0.74 -15.80 0.50
CA VAL A 158 1.45 -14.52 0.74
C VAL A 158 0.83 -13.39 -0.07
N GLU A 159 0.57 -13.60 -1.35
CA GLU A 159 -0.08 -12.63 -2.24
C GLU A 159 -1.49 -12.28 -1.75
N SER A 160 -2.28 -13.27 -1.30
CA SER A 160 -3.62 -13.04 -0.75
C SER A 160 -3.58 -12.19 0.52
N HIS A 161 -2.62 -12.43 1.42
CA HIS A 161 -2.42 -11.59 2.60
C HIS A 161 -2.02 -10.16 2.22
N HIS A 162 -1.14 -10.00 1.23
CA HIS A 162 -0.75 -8.70 0.69
C HIS A 162 -1.96 -7.91 0.18
N ASN A 163 -2.73 -8.51 -0.71
CA ASN A 163 -3.93 -7.87 -1.29
C ASN A 163 -4.93 -7.45 -0.20
N SER A 164 -5.15 -8.32 0.81
CA SER A 164 -6.07 -8.01 1.92
C SER A 164 -5.59 -6.84 2.78
N ILE A 165 -4.29 -6.70 3.01
CA ILE A 165 -3.72 -5.56 3.75
C ILE A 165 -3.83 -4.29 2.94
N ASP A 166 -3.53 -4.34 1.63
CA ASP A 166 -3.62 -3.18 0.75
C ASP A 166 -5.05 -2.67 0.63
N ASP A 167 -6.02 -3.56 0.45
CA ASP A 167 -7.44 -3.20 0.46
C ASP A 167 -7.84 -2.47 1.76
N ALA A 168 -7.41 -2.98 2.90
CA ALA A 168 -7.70 -2.38 4.20
C ALA A 168 -7.03 -1.01 4.36
N LYS A 169 -5.78 -0.85 3.88
CA LYS A 169 -5.03 0.41 3.88
C LYS A 169 -5.73 1.47 3.06
N TYR A 170 -6.10 1.14 1.81
CA TYR A 170 -6.78 2.07 0.91
C TYR A 170 -8.15 2.49 1.45
N LYS A 171 -8.95 1.55 1.96
CA LYS A 171 -10.24 1.84 2.61
C LYS A 171 -10.08 2.79 3.78
N LYS A 172 -9.09 2.55 4.64
CA LYS A 172 -8.86 3.39 5.82
C LYS A 172 -8.32 4.78 5.44
N ALA A 173 -7.41 4.85 4.47
CA ALA A 173 -6.88 6.12 3.96
C ALA A 173 -7.98 6.97 3.30
N ALA A 174 -8.80 6.39 2.42
CA ALA A 174 -9.93 7.08 1.80
C ALA A 174 -10.92 7.59 2.85
N HIS A 175 -11.21 6.78 3.86
CA HIS A 175 -12.05 7.19 4.98
C HIS A 175 -11.45 8.36 5.77
N ALA A 176 -10.13 8.37 5.99
CA ALA A 176 -9.47 9.45 6.74
C ALA A 176 -9.45 10.79 5.98
N PHE A 177 -9.38 10.75 4.64
CA PHE A 177 -9.33 11.97 3.81
C PHE A 177 -10.71 12.59 3.57
N CYS A 178 -11.77 11.85 3.81
CA CYS A 178 -13.13 12.35 3.69
C CYS A 178 -13.59 13.12 4.95
N ALA A 179 -14.37 14.17 4.76
CA ALA A 179 -14.97 14.93 5.84
C ALA A 179 -15.93 14.08 6.69
N ASP A 180 -15.91 14.24 8.01
CA ASP A 180 -16.86 13.55 8.90
C ASP A 180 -18.26 14.15 8.80
N GLU A 181 -18.31 15.50 8.75
CA GLU A 181 -19.51 16.33 8.69
C GLU A 181 -19.22 17.59 7.87
N ASN A 182 -20.27 18.24 7.38
CA ASN A 182 -20.16 19.49 6.67
C ASN A 182 -19.82 20.63 7.66
N LYS A 183 -18.59 21.14 7.57
CA LYS A 183 -18.09 22.27 8.37
C LYS A 183 -17.41 23.29 7.44
N PRO A 184 -17.26 24.57 7.87
CA PRO A 184 -16.63 25.59 7.03
C PRO A 184 -15.23 25.20 6.51
N LYS A 185 -14.44 24.47 7.30
CA LYS A 185 -13.09 23.99 6.93
C LYS A 185 -13.08 22.65 6.22
N THR A 186 -14.19 21.88 6.26
CA THR A 186 -14.35 20.57 5.64
C THR A 186 -15.68 20.52 4.88
N PRO A 187 -15.79 21.23 3.75
CA PRO A 187 -17.03 21.35 3.00
C PRO A 187 -17.46 20.01 2.40
N ILE A 188 -18.78 19.76 2.49
CA ILE A 188 -19.43 18.63 1.79
C ILE A 188 -20.36 19.24 0.73
N VAL A 189 -20.11 18.85 -0.52
CA VAL A 189 -20.95 19.21 -1.68
C VAL A 189 -21.89 18.06 -1.94
N LYS A 190 -23.20 18.33 -2.01
CA LYS A 190 -24.21 17.36 -2.39
C LYS A 190 -24.47 17.43 -3.90
N THR A 191 -24.66 16.28 -4.54
CA THR A 191 -25.00 16.23 -5.97
C THR A 191 -26.39 16.77 -6.25
N THR A 192 -26.57 17.39 -7.43
CA THR A 192 -27.80 18.10 -7.80
C THR A 192 -28.41 17.65 -9.14
N GLY A 193 -27.88 16.58 -9.76
CA GLY A 193 -28.29 16.11 -11.07
C GLY A 193 -29.60 15.35 -11.10
N ALA A 194 -29.84 14.68 -12.21
CA ALA A 194 -31.04 13.87 -12.40
C ALA A 194 -31.11 12.72 -11.38
N ARG A 195 -32.33 12.43 -10.94
CA ARG A 195 -32.59 11.28 -10.05
C ARG A 195 -32.49 9.97 -10.82
N ASP A 196 -31.71 9.06 -10.31
CA ASP A 196 -31.71 7.67 -10.74
C ASP A 196 -33.02 6.99 -10.28
N PRO A 197 -33.83 6.41 -11.20
CA PRO A 197 -35.12 5.80 -10.87
C PRO A 197 -35.00 4.63 -9.87
N GLU A 198 -33.94 3.82 -9.99
CA GLU A 198 -33.78 2.59 -9.22
C GLU A 198 -33.26 2.85 -7.80
N THR A 199 -32.24 3.68 -7.68
CA THR A 199 -31.53 3.91 -6.39
C THR A 199 -32.02 5.14 -5.65
N GLY A 200 -32.66 6.10 -6.36
CA GLY A 200 -33.02 7.41 -5.83
C GLY A 200 -31.81 8.34 -5.64
N ARG A 201 -30.63 7.98 -6.18
CA ARG A 201 -29.42 8.78 -6.17
C ARG A 201 -29.54 9.97 -7.13
N LEU A 202 -29.07 11.13 -6.72
CA LEU A 202 -28.90 12.26 -7.63
C LEU A 202 -27.52 12.19 -8.30
N ALA A 203 -27.50 12.30 -9.62
CA ALA A 203 -26.27 12.24 -10.42
C ALA A 203 -25.36 13.44 -10.15
N LEU A 204 -24.07 13.27 -10.36
CA LEU A 204 -23.07 14.33 -10.28
C LEU A 204 -23.15 15.23 -11.51
N THR A 205 -23.22 16.55 -11.28
CA THR A 205 -23.25 17.54 -12.34
C THR A 205 -21.95 18.31 -12.47
N ARG A 206 -21.79 18.98 -13.61
CA ARG A 206 -20.69 19.91 -13.83
C ARG A 206 -20.64 21.01 -12.76
N LEU A 207 -21.81 21.50 -12.34
CA LEU A 207 -21.92 22.56 -11.33
C LEU A 207 -21.42 22.09 -9.96
N ASP A 208 -21.67 20.85 -9.60
CA ASP A 208 -21.23 20.29 -8.32
C ASP A 208 -19.69 20.21 -8.26
N LEU A 209 -19.02 19.87 -9.37
CA LEU A 209 -17.55 19.90 -9.46
C LEU A 209 -16.98 21.31 -9.36
N ILE A 210 -17.66 22.28 -10.00
CA ILE A 210 -17.28 23.70 -9.90
C ILE A 210 -17.46 24.20 -8.46
N ASN A 211 -18.53 23.79 -7.78
CA ASN A 211 -18.76 24.09 -6.38
C ASN A 211 -17.68 23.46 -5.46
N ALA A 212 -17.27 22.24 -5.74
CA ALA A 212 -16.16 21.59 -5.01
C ALA A 212 -14.84 22.35 -5.21
N LYS A 213 -14.56 22.79 -6.45
CA LYS A 213 -13.41 23.64 -6.75
C LYS A 213 -13.51 24.96 -5.99
N LYS A 214 -14.65 25.65 -6.07
CA LYS A 214 -14.91 26.93 -5.38
C LYS A 214 -14.69 26.80 -3.87
N ALA A 215 -15.13 25.71 -3.27
CA ALA A 215 -14.94 25.47 -1.83
C ALA A 215 -13.47 25.40 -1.44
N LEU A 216 -12.62 24.76 -2.24
CA LEU A 216 -11.16 24.75 -2.00
C LEU A 216 -10.51 26.12 -2.27
N ASP A 217 -10.98 26.86 -3.29
CA ASP A 217 -10.47 28.20 -3.58
C ASP A 217 -10.79 29.17 -2.41
N GLN A 218 -11.97 29.06 -1.82
CA GLN A 218 -12.37 29.85 -0.64
C GLN A 218 -11.55 29.51 0.62
N LEU A 219 -11.04 28.29 0.72
CA LEU A 219 -10.12 27.89 1.79
C LEU A 219 -8.66 28.31 1.51
N GLY A 220 -8.39 29.03 0.41
CA GLY A 220 -7.06 29.47 0.05
C GLY A 220 -6.12 28.35 -0.39
N VAL A 221 -6.66 27.19 -0.79
CA VAL A 221 -5.85 26.05 -1.24
C VAL A 221 -5.27 26.36 -2.63
N PRO A 222 -3.95 26.16 -2.90
CA PRO A 222 -3.37 26.34 -4.21
C PRO A 222 -4.06 25.50 -5.28
N ALA A 223 -4.14 26.01 -6.52
CA ALA A 223 -4.79 25.28 -7.63
C ALA A 223 -3.97 24.11 -8.16
N GLU A 224 -2.67 24.08 -7.85
CA GLU A 224 -1.76 23.01 -8.24
C GLU A 224 -1.84 21.83 -7.27
N ASN A 225 -1.53 20.64 -7.77
CA ASN A 225 -1.46 19.41 -6.95
C ASN A 225 -2.75 19.07 -6.17
N ARG A 226 -3.90 19.48 -6.70
CA ARG A 226 -5.21 19.04 -6.21
C ARG A 226 -5.55 17.70 -6.83
N ARG A 227 -5.92 16.73 -6.03
CA ARG A 227 -6.41 15.42 -6.46
C ARG A 227 -7.86 15.26 -6.12
N LEU A 228 -8.61 14.63 -7.01
CA LEU A 228 -10.00 14.25 -6.82
C LEU A 228 -10.15 12.75 -7.04
N VAL A 229 -10.51 12.02 -6.01
CA VAL A 229 -10.73 10.58 -6.04
C VAL A 229 -12.23 10.33 -6.13
N LEU A 230 -12.67 9.87 -7.28
CA LEU A 230 -14.07 9.62 -7.57
C LEU A 230 -14.47 8.18 -7.25
N CYS A 231 -15.69 7.99 -6.80
CA CYS A 231 -16.32 6.67 -6.79
C CYS A 231 -16.81 6.34 -8.20
N SER A 232 -17.04 5.06 -8.49
CA SER A 232 -17.43 4.58 -9.82
C SER A 232 -18.72 5.24 -10.34
N ASP A 233 -19.68 5.50 -9.45
CA ASP A 233 -20.93 6.18 -9.81
C ASP A 233 -20.68 7.58 -10.35
N HIS A 234 -19.81 8.36 -9.67
CA HIS A 234 -19.48 9.72 -10.10
C HIS A 234 -18.60 9.74 -11.36
N VAL A 235 -17.74 8.72 -11.58
CA VAL A 235 -17.00 8.58 -12.84
C VAL A 235 -17.98 8.36 -13.99
N ASN A 236 -18.93 7.45 -13.82
CA ASN A 236 -19.96 7.17 -14.84
C ASN A 236 -20.81 8.41 -15.16
N ASP A 237 -21.20 9.18 -14.14
CA ASP A 237 -21.93 10.43 -14.35
C ASP A 237 -21.12 11.40 -15.24
N ILE A 238 -19.81 11.57 -14.95
CA ILE A 238 -18.95 12.48 -15.74
C ILE A 238 -18.76 11.97 -17.17
N LEU A 239 -18.58 10.67 -17.37
CA LEU A 239 -18.51 10.07 -18.69
C LEU A 239 -19.77 10.34 -19.52
N GLY A 240 -20.93 10.42 -18.88
CA GLY A 240 -22.21 10.68 -19.53
C GLY A 240 -22.36 12.12 -20.05
N TRP A 241 -21.74 13.13 -19.42
CA TRP A 241 -21.93 14.53 -19.82
C TRP A 241 -20.64 15.24 -20.31
N SER A 242 -19.45 14.65 -20.17
CA SER A 242 -18.20 15.27 -20.62
C SER A 242 -17.51 14.47 -21.71
N GLU A 243 -17.64 14.90 -22.97
CA GLU A 243 -16.91 14.29 -24.09
C GLU A 243 -15.40 14.37 -23.94
N GLU A 244 -14.88 15.48 -23.39
CA GLU A 244 -13.45 15.68 -23.18
C GLU A 244 -12.90 14.68 -22.16
N PHE A 245 -13.59 14.49 -21.05
CA PHE A 245 -13.24 13.48 -20.05
C PHE A 245 -13.35 12.06 -20.62
N SER A 246 -14.39 11.77 -21.39
CA SER A 246 -14.56 10.48 -22.05
C SER A 246 -13.41 10.17 -23.01
N ARG A 247 -12.89 11.17 -23.75
CA ARG A 247 -11.70 10.99 -24.60
C ARG A 247 -10.44 10.69 -23.76
N GLN A 248 -10.22 11.40 -22.66
CA GLN A 248 -9.07 11.17 -21.76
C GLN A 248 -9.15 9.79 -21.11
N TYR A 249 -10.32 9.37 -20.66
CA TYR A 249 -10.56 8.07 -20.05
C TYR A 249 -10.23 6.91 -20.99
N ASN A 250 -10.54 7.04 -22.26
CA ASN A 250 -10.26 6.01 -23.28
C ASN A 250 -8.78 5.93 -23.70
N LEU A 251 -8.00 6.98 -23.49
CA LEU A 251 -6.62 7.06 -23.97
C LEU A 251 -5.60 6.56 -22.95
N ASP A 252 -5.79 6.79 -21.67
CA ASP A 252 -4.79 6.43 -20.66
C ASP A 252 -5.43 6.15 -19.29
N ASN A 253 -5.73 4.88 -19.05
CA ASN A 253 -6.23 4.38 -17.76
C ASN A 253 -5.21 3.50 -17.03
N THR A 254 -3.95 3.52 -17.45
CA THR A 254 -2.94 2.54 -17.03
C THR A 254 -2.48 2.72 -15.58
N ASN A 255 -2.59 3.94 -15.03
CA ASN A 255 -2.03 4.30 -13.71
C ASN A 255 -3.11 4.71 -12.67
N GLY A 256 -4.39 4.40 -12.90
CA GLY A 256 -5.48 4.83 -12.02
C GLY A 256 -5.77 6.35 -12.06
N LYS A 257 -4.93 7.14 -12.74
CA LYS A 257 -5.20 8.54 -13.05
C LYS A 257 -6.02 8.61 -14.34
N VAL A 258 -7.26 9.03 -14.20
CA VAL A 258 -8.24 9.01 -15.30
C VAL A 258 -8.13 10.24 -16.20
N GLY A 259 -7.61 11.36 -15.68
CA GLY A 259 -7.48 12.59 -16.44
C GLY A 259 -7.32 13.83 -15.57
N ARG A 260 -7.44 15.01 -16.16
CA ARG A 260 -7.44 16.30 -15.46
C ARG A 260 -8.67 17.10 -15.84
N LEU A 261 -9.45 17.54 -14.85
CA LEU A 261 -10.66 18.31 -15.06
C LEU A 261 -10.80 19.40 -13.97
N TYR A 262 -11.14 20.63 -14.36
CA TYR A 262 -11.31 21.79 -13.46
C TYR A 262 -10.17 22.04 -12.47
N GLY A 263 -8.92 21.71 -12.85
CA GLY A 263 -7.75 21.87 -12.01
C GLY A 263 -7.48 20.73 -11.03
N PHE A 264 -8.28 19.66 -11.09
CA PHE A 264 -8.05 18.43 -10.33
C PHE A 264 -7.40 17.36 -11.21
N ASP A 265 -6.42 16.66 -10.66
CA ASP A 265 -6.01 15.35 -11.16
C ASP A 265 -7.01 14.30 -10.67
N ILE A 266 -7.69 13.62 -11.60
CA ILE A 266 -8.79 12.72 -11.30
C ILE A 266 -8.30 11.28 -11.21
N TYR A 267 -8.70 10.61 -10.15
CA TYR A 267 -8.46 9.19 -9.90
C TYR A 267 -9.80 8.49 -9.65
N GLU A 268 -9.88 7.21 -10.00
CA GLU A 268 -11.00 6.36 -9.66
C GLU A 268 -10.64 5.43 -8.50
N SER A 269 -11.57 5.22 -7.56
CA SER A 269 -11.40 4.29 -6.46
C SER A 269 -12.73 3.68 -6.03
N SER A 270 -12.74 2.37 -5.84
CA SER A 270 -13.87 1.63 -5.27
C SER A 270 -13.86 1.56 -3.74
N TYR A 271 -12.81 2.08 -3.10
CA TYR A 271 -12.62 2.02 -1.64
C TYR A 271 -13.17 3.23 -0.89
N ASN A 272 -13.88 4.09 -1.57
CA ASN A 272 -14.42 5.32 -1.00
C ASN A 272 -15.45 5.04 0.10
N PRO A 273 -15.49 5.83 1.19
CA PRO A 273 -16.45 5.66 2.26
C PRO A 273 -17.87 5.99 1.82
N THR A 274 -18.84 5.40 2.50
CA THR A 274 -20.26 5.70 2.32
C THR A 274 -20.73 6.77 3.28
N TYR A 275 -21.78 7.51 2.87
CA TYR A 275 -22.39 8.56 3.66
C TYR A 275 -23.88 8.31 3.85
N THR A 276 -24.38 8.72 5.01
CA THR A 276 -25.81 8.71 5.29
C THR A 276 -26.54 9.77 4.46
N THR A 277 -27.84 9.64 4.31
CA THR A 277 -28.70 10.65 3.66
C THR A 277 -28.57 12.04 4.29
N ALA A 278 -28.27 12.11 5.58
CA ALA A 278 -28.00 13.36 6.31
C ALA A 278 -26.62 13.98 5.96
N GLY A 279 -25.74 13.26 5.23
CA GLY A 279 -24.40 13.73 4.90
C GLY A 279 -23.36 13.47 6.01
N LYS A 280 -23.61 12.51 6.89
CA LYS A 280 -22.63 12.05 7.89
C LYS A 280 -21.89 10.81 7.40
N LYS A 281 -20.59 10.76 7.60
CA LYS A 281 -19.74 9.64 7.19
C LYS A 281 -20.04 8.39 8.01
N ASN A 282 -20.17 7.25 7.33
CA ASN A 282 -20.33 5.94 7.98
C ASN A 282 -18.98 5.43 8.52
N ALA A 283 -19.03 4.58 9.54
CA ALA A 283 -17.83 3.92 10.06
C ALA A 283 -17.20 2.99 9.01
N VAL A 284 -15.88 2.78 9.10
CA VAL A 284 -15.14 1.87 8.21
C VAL A 284 -15.73 0.46 8.29
N GLY A 285 -16.07 -0.11 7.12
CA GLY A 285 -16.61 -1.47 7.02
C GLY A 285 -18.10 -1.61 7.29
N LYS A 286 -18.83 -0.52 7.55
CA LYS A 286 -20.29 -0.54 7.64
C LYS A 286 -20.91 -0.85 6.27
N THR A 287 -21.80 -1.80 6.19
CA THR A 287 -22.61 -2.07 5.00
C THR A 287 -23.58 -0.91 4.78
N PRO A 288 -23.62 -0.30 3.57
CA PRO A 288 -24.51 0.82 3.28
C PRO A 288 -25.97 0.39 3.32
N GLY A 289 -26.81 1.25 3.89
CA GLY A 289 -28.27 1.12 3.88
C GLY A 289 -28.90 1.78 2.65
N LYS A 290 -30.25 1.74 2.59
CA LYS A 290 -30.99 2.42 1.50
C LYS A 290 -30.71 3.93 1.54
N GLY A 291 -30.32 4.51 0.41
CA GLY A 291 -29.99 5.93 0.28
C GLY A 291 -28.60 6.32 0.82
N GLU A 292 -27.77 5.35 1.23
CA GLU A 292 -26.38 5.57 1.58
C GLU A 292 -25.48 5.21 0.39
N PHE A 293 -24.75 6.18 -0.15
CA PHE A 293 -23.92 6.03 -1.34
C PHE A 293 -22.45 6.30 -1.04
N GLN A 294 -21.58 5.80 -1.90
CA GLN A 294 -20.17 6.13 -1.85
C GLN A 294 -19.95 7.60 -2.21
N ALA A 295 -19.05 8.24 -1.48
CA ALA A 295 -18.66 9.62 -1.72
C ALA A 295 -17.37 9.70 -2.53
N SER A 296 -17.17 10.83 -3.18
CA SER A 296 -15.88 11.21 -3.77
C SER A 296 -15.22 12.27 -2.90
N PHE A 297 -13.89 12.35 -2.92
CA PHE A 297 -13.17 13.32 -2.13
C PHE A 297 -12.04 13.97 -2.91
N GLY A 298 -11.84 15.26 -2.67
CA GLY A 298 -10.75 16.03 -3.22
C GLY A 298 -9.87 16.54 -2.10
N PHE A 299 -8.55 16.57 -2.35
CA PHE A 299 -7.56 17.03 -1.38
C PHE A 299 -6.36 17.67 -2.05
N TYR A 300 -5.61 18.42 -1.26
CA TYR A 300 -4.34 19.01 -1.65
C TYR A 300 -3.18 18.14 -1.15
N THR A 301 -2.30 17.69 -2.06
CA THR A 301 -1.27 16.68 -1.75
C THR A 301 -0.30 17.11 -0.66
N GLN A 302 0.02 18.39 -0.53
CA GLN A 302 0.99 18.88 0.47
C GLN A 302 0.40 18.94 1.90
N ARG A 303 -0.94 18.92 2.03
CA ARG A 303 -1.64 18.95 3.32
C ARG A 303 -1.97 17.58 3.88
N VAL A 304 -1.56 16.53 3.19
CA VAL A 304 -1.70 15.15 3.61
C VAL A 304 -0.33 14.50 3.73
N PHE A 305 -0.24 13.40 4.45
CA PHE A 305 0.98 12.61 4.55
C PHE A 305 0.63 11.13 4.65
N LYS A 306 1.60 10.29 4.34
CA LYS A 306 1.58 8.86 4.60
C LYS A 306 2.83 8.46 5.35
N ALA A 307 2.74 7.38 6.13
CA ALA A 307 3.91 6.79 6.76
C ALA A 307 3.74 5.28 6.89
N THR A 308 4.84 4.58 6.75
CA THR A 308 4.93 3.13 6.84
C THR A 308 5.84 2.77 8.00
N GLY A 309 5.36 1.94 8.91
CA GLY A 309 6.14 1.38 10.00
C GLY A 309 6.69 0.01 9.68
N SER A 310 6.91 -0.81 10.71
CA SER A 310 7.47 -2.14 10.57
C SER A 310 6.49 -3.13 9.94
N THR A 311 7.04 -4.04 9.11
CA THR A 311 6.32 -5.21 8.59
C THR A 311 6.93 -6.46 9.19
N LYS A 312 6.10 -7.31 9.80
CA LYS A 312 6.54 -8.58 10.39
C LYS A 312 5.69 -9.74 9.89
N MET A 313 6.35 -10.80 9.45
CA MET A 313 5.74 -12.08 9.15
C MET A 313 5.88 -13.00 10.35
N TYR A 314 4.80 -13.64 10.73
CA TYR A 314 4.78 -14.70 11.73
C TYR A 314 4.52 -16.02 11.02
N PHE A 315 5.47 -16.94 11.16
CA PHE A 315 5.44 -18.23 10.48
C PHE A 315 5.75 -19.36 11.46
N SER A 316 4.98 -20.43 11.41
CA SER A 316 5.22 -21.68 12.11
C SER A 316 5.23 -22.80 11.09
N GLU A 317 6.29 -23.60 11.08
CA GLU A 317 6.41 -24.77 10.20
C GLU A 317 5.53 -25.92 10.66
N ALA A 318 5.11 -26.79 9.74
CA ALA A 318 4.30 -27.97 10.01
C ALA A 318 4.93 -28.92 11.03
N LYS A 319 6.26 -29.02 11.08
CA LYS A 319 6.98 -29.82 12.08
C LYS A 319 6.75 -29.38 13.53
N ASN A 320 6.33 -28.13 13.75
CA ASN A 320 6.01 -27.62 15.08
C ASN A 320 4.53 -27.82 15.47
N ASP A 321 3.73 -28.38 14.57
CA ASP A 321 2.30 -28.70 14.76
C ASP A 321 2.04 -30.16 14.35
N PRO A 322 2.53 -31.15 15.13
CA PRO A 322 2.48 -32.56 14.77
C PRO A 322 1.07 -33.13 14.71
N GLU A 323 0.11 -32.49 15.37
CA GLU A 323 -1.30 -32.93 15.36
C GLU A 323 -1.98 -32.64 14.01
N TYR A 324 -1.65 -31.52 13.38
CA TYR A 324 -2.33 -31.07 12.17
C TYR A 324 -1.39 -30.96 10.96
N GLN A 325 -0.10 -31.16 11.13
CA GLN A 325 0.93 -31.15 10.07
C GLN A 325 0.77 -29.98 9.09
N ARG A 326 0.62 -28.75 9.66
CA ARG A 326 0.31 -27.55 8.89
C ARG A 326 1.28 -26.40 9.17
N ASN A 327 1.63 -25.70 8.10
CA ASN A 327 2.31 -24.43 8.15
C ASN A 327 1.30 -23.33 8.49
N LYS A 328 1.63 -22.42 9.40
CA LYS A 328 0.78 -21.31 9.79
C LYS A 328 1.48 -20.00 9.46
N ILE A 329 0.80 -19.11 8.78
CA ILE A 329 1.34 -17.81 8.38
C ILE A 329 0.36 -16.68 8.67
N ASN A 330 0.86 -15.55 9.17
CA ASN A 330 0.15 -14.29 9.21
C ASN A 330 1.12 -13.11 9.14
N PHE A 331 0.60 -11.93 8.83
CA PHE A 331 1.38 -10.70 8.69
C PHE A 331 0.84 -9.62 9.61
N ARG A 332 1.77 -8.78 10.04
CA ARG A 332 1.50 -7.53 10.75
C ARG A 332 2.23 -6.41 10.04
N HIS A 333 1.49 -5.37 9.68
CA HIS A 333 2.00 -4.19 9.00
C HIS A 333 1.47 -2.92 9.67
N TYR A 334 2.33 -1.94 9.84
CA TYR A 334 1.96 -0.64 10.37
C TYR A 334 1.97 0.41 9.26
N PHE A 335 0.87 1.12 9.14
CA PHE A 335 0.70 2.14 8.11
C PHE A 335 -0.29 3.20 8.58
N ILE A 336 -0.08 4.44 8.13
CA ILE A 336 -1.07 5.50 8.31
C ILE A 336 -1.04 6.44 7.10
N ALA A 337 -2.20 6.98 6.74
CA ALA A 337 -2.32 8.08 5.79
C ALA A 337 -3.42 9.01 6.30
N LEU A 338 -3.06 10.25 6.63
CA LEU A 338 -3.94 11.23 7.24
C LEU A 338 -3.73 12.62 6.64
N PRO A 339 -4.73 13.50 6.69
CA PRO A 339 -4.51 14.93 6.51
C PRO A 339 -3.74 15.51 7.71
N LYS A 340 -2.72 16.35 7.45
CA LYS A 340 -1.98 17.11 8.48
C LYS A 340 -2.91 18.04 9.23
N LYS A 341 -3.74 18.75 8.48
CA LYS A 341 -4.85 19.57 8.98
C LYS A 341 -6.11 19.22 8.19
N LYS A 342 -7.25 19.15 8.87
CA LYS A 342 -8.55 18.86 8.22
C LYS A 342 -9.13 20.12 7.59
N ASP A 343 -8.38 20.82 6.74
CA ASP A 343 -8.76 22.11 6.17
C ASP A 343 -8.52 22.26 4.66
N ALA A 344 -8.00 21.26 3.99
CA ALA A 344 -7.70 21.29 2.55
C ALA A 344 -8.31 20.09 1.82
N ALA A 345 -9.47 19.66 2.25
CA ALA A 345 -10.22 18.57 1.68
C ALA A 345 -11.65 18.98 1.40
N VAL A 346 -12.25 18.45 0.35
CA VAL A 346 -13.66 18.59 -0.01
C VAL A 346 -14.24 17.21 -0.24
N THR A 347 -15.47 16.98 0.18
CA THR A 347 -16.16 15.70 -0.07
C THR A 347 -17.40 15.97 -0.92
N ILE A 348 -17.60 15.11 -1.94
CA ILE A 348 -18.79 15.13 -2.80
C ILE A 348 -19.62 13.91 -2.45
N VAL A 349 -20.85 14.13 -2.01
CA VAL A 349 -21.76 13.09 -1.55
C VAL A 349 -22.98 13.05 -2.44
N SER A 350 -23.35 11.87 -2.94
CA SER A 350 -24.59 11.69 -3.70
C SER A 350 -25.78 11.96 -2.77
N ALA A 351 -26.62 12.92 -3.17
CA ALA A 351 -27.87 13.17 -2.46
C ALA A 351 -28.89 12.07 -2.78
N TYR A 352 -29.78 11.81 -1.84
CA TYR A 352 -30.88 10.87 -1.98
C TYR A 352 -32.21 11.62 -2.09
N GLN A 353 -33.01 11.26 -3.08
CA GLN A 353 -34.38 11.74 -3.21
C GLN A 353 -35.31 10.52 -3.24
N ALA A 354 -36.18 10.44 -2.26
CA ALA A 354 -37.20 9.40 -2.21
C ALA A 354 -38.12 9.47 -3.42
N GLU A 355 -38.78 8.39 -3.73
CA GLU A 355 -39.85 8.35 -4.69
C GLU A 355 -41.03 9.18 -4.15
N ALA A 356 -41.60 10.06 -5.00
CA ALA A 356 -42.69 10.93 -4.61
C ALA A 356 -44.03 10.15 -4.54
#